data_8059ecc98d5a7e77714ee81cbb12eee3
#
_entry.id   8059ecc98d5a7e77714ee81cbb12eee3
#
_cell.length_a   1.000
_cell.length_b   1.000
_cell.length_c   1.000
_cell.angle_alpha   90.00
_cell.angle_beta   90.00
_cell.angle_gamma   90.00
#
_symmetry.space_group_name_H-M   'P 1'
#
loop_
_entity.id
_entity.type
_entity.pdbx_description
1 polymer ?
#
loop_
_entity_poly.entity_id
_entity_poly.type
_entity_poly.pdbx_seq_one_letter_code
_entity_poly.pdbx_strand_id
1 'polypeptide(L)'
;MKKNRIFKTISGAALCTALLTGCSESWLEPKPLSFLTPENAYVDAEGLLTSLAAAERSMRHEYFGNGSGYTCELIFSDLCISGTTDKAGPLQDMDRQLMPDANFNNAENSYLTSHNWDENWNQIKYTNVVLSRMKDTKFVNEAEKNKVLGTGYFQRCYRYWRLINQFGDVPFIDVEVAYPRYDFNTCDRWSILRRMKKELEFAYQWVPEQIDRGHTTKSACGVLLMKIYMSLGEFDNAIRVGNEIVAKHPLMVNRFTSTKDNHPNLMFDLHSVEAKSDPANTEGILYGVSEPNNASGTGSAKTEIMANCVPMWNNNVVKTPSGKTGFAVTPDSKDVTAGIVEDVNKTYGRGIARVRPTNYFQYTIWTEKEKNDLRGRYNRDSWRRMEDLIYNDPALKKANDPWYGKKAVKPVNMSCGDSIRCWFSWPHYKVYIPDPTAGSGQWKGGSSPIYLMRSAEVYLMLAECYYWKDNLGEAANMLNVVRKRADADPLTAQDINIGEILNERARELYYEEHRHITLVRIAYTYALTGKPCEIFDGRTYKMENLCGPKGTSNLKDTGYNFWFDWISQYNNFYNKGVKNRFAEYTMSVHHMLWPIPNKDIRANTNGHINQNNGYLG
;
A
#
# COMPACT_ATOMS: atom_id res chain seq x y z
N MET A 1 85.47 20.80 29.41
CA MET A 1 84.67 19.80 28.66
C MET A 1 83.40 19.28 29.32
N LYS A 2 83.04 19.65 30.55
CA LYS A 2 81.76 19.19 31.20
C LYS A 2 80.53 20.08 30.94
N LYS A 3 80.69 21.36 30.61
CA LYS A 3 79.59 22.27 30.36
C LYS A 3 78.86 22.02 29.02
N ASN A 4 79.53 21.54 27.99
CA ASN A 4 78.93 21.30 26.67
C ASN A 4 78.09 19.99 26.54
N ARG A 5 78.24 19.05 27.49
CA ARG A 5 77.46 17.83 27.52
C ARG A 5 76.04 18.05 28.13
N ILE A 6 75.95 18.93 29.13
CA ILE A 6 74.66 19.23 29.79
C ILE A 6 73.74 20.01 28.83
N PHE A 7 74.27 20.94 28.05
CA PHE A 7 73.46 21.70 27.07
C PHE A 7 72.94 20.82 25.92
N LYS A 8 73.70 19.82 25.46
CA LYS A 8 73.24 18.87 24.44
C LYS A 8 72.17 17.89 24.94
N THR A 9 72.22 17.54 26.22
CA THR A 9 71.21 16.65 26.84
C THR A 9 69.92 17.37 27.12
N ILE A 10 69.97 18.64 27.52
CA ILE A 10 68.75 19.47 27.75
C ILE A 10 68.09 19.85 26.42
N SER A 11 68.87 20.15 25.38
CA SER A 11 68.29 20.41 24.04
C SER A 11 67.68 19.15 23.41
N GLY A 12 68.21 17.97 23.66
CA GLY A 12 67.63 16.70 23.21
C GLY A 12 66.34 16.35 23.94
N ALA A 13 66.25 16.57 25.24
CA ALA A 13 65.07 16.33 26.04
C ALA A 13 63.94 17.32 25.72
N ALA A 14 64.25 18.59 25.44
CA ALA A 14 63.24 19.60 25.03
C ALA A 14 62.71 19.33 23.61
N LEU A 15 63.49 18.76 22.71
CA LEU A 15 63.05 18.39 21.37
C LEU A 15 62.18 17.12 21.39
N CYS A 16 62.44 16.16 22.26
CA CYS A 16 61.59 14.98 22.45
C CYS A 16 60.24 15.30 23.13
N THR A 17 60.21 16.28 24.06
CA THR A 17 58.95 16.69 24.69
C THR A 17 58.07 17.53 23.75
N ALA A 18 58.65 18.28 22.81
CA ALA A 18 57.91 19.03 21.80
C ALA A 18 57.28 18.12 20.71
N LEU A 19 57.81 16.90 20.52
CA LEU A 19 57.29 15.90 19.56
C LEU A 19 56.16 15.05 20.16
N LEU A 20 55.92 15.08 21.47
CA LEU A 20 54.86 14.31 22.14
C LEU A 20 53.53 15.09 22.36
N THR A 21 53.52 16.39 22.06
CA THR A 21 52.31 17.22 22.24
C THR A 21 51.57 17.50 20.90
N GLY A 22 51.94 16.84 19.80
CA GLY A 22 51.46 17.20 18.46
C GLY A 22 50.50 16.26 17.78
N CYS A 23 50.00 15.23 18.44
CA CYS A 23 48.94 14.38 17.84
C CYS A 23 47.67 14.49 18.67
N SER A 24 46.78 15.41 18.33
CA SER A 24 45.38 15.25 18.70
C SER A 24 44.86 14.09 17.86
N GLU A 25 44.19 13.09 18.47
CA GLU A 25 43.57 11.96 17.78
C GLU A 25 42.66 12.41 16.62
N SER A 26 42.12 13.61 16.71
CA SER A 26 41.28 14.23 15.67
C SER A 26 42.02 14.51 14.34
N TRP A 27 43.37 14.54 14.31
CA TRP A 27 44.14 14.72 13.07
C TRP A 27 44.31 13.42 12.29
N LEU A 28 44.16 12.26 12.95
CA LEU A 28 44.26 10.92 12.35
C LEU A 28 42.89 10.38 11.91
N GLU A 29 41.81 11.02 12.27
CA GLU A 29 40.49 10.66 11.77
C GLU A 29 40.29 11.25 10.36
N PRO A 30 40.31 10.41 9.31
CA PRO A 30 40.00 10.89 7.96
C PRO A 30 38.56 11.39 7.93
N LYS A 31 38.38 12.70 7.83
CA LYS A 31 37.06 13.25 7.54
C LYS A 31 36.71 12.91 6.09
N PRO A 32 35.73 12.05 5.85
CA PRO A 32 35.34 11.69 4.49
C PRO A 32 34.71 12.92 3.84
N LEU A 33 35.42 13.53 2.89
CA LEU A 33 34.96 14.70 2.13
C LEU A 33 34.16 14.31 0.89
N SER A 34 34.18 13.03 0.51
CA SER A 34 33.61 12.52 -0.75
C SER A 34 32.37 11.66 -0.59
N PHE A 35 31.92 11.33 0.62
CA PHE A 35 30.69 10.61 0.89
C PHE A 35 30.03 11.08 2.18
N LEU A 36 28.69 10.92 2.26
CA LEU A 36 27.91 11.32 3.41
C LEU A 36 28.11 10.33 4.56
N THR A 37 28.57 10.83 5.71
CA THR A 37 28.56 10.12 6.99
C THR A 37 27.55 10.79 7.92
N PRO A 38 27.10 10.14 8.99
CA PRO A 38 26.21 10.79 9.95
C PRO A 38 26.78 12.12 10.49
N GLU A 39 28.09 12.22 10.65
CA GLU A 39 28.79 13.40 11.20
C GLU A 39 28.79 14.59 10.23
N ASN A 40 28.72 14.37 8.94
CA ASN A 40 28.69 15.44 7.93
C ASN A 40 27.30 15.63 7.30
N ALA A 41 26.39 14.66 7.43
CA ALA A 41 25.05 14.71 6.87
C ALA A 41 24.02 15.38 7.82
N TYR A 42 24.21 15.30 9.14
CA TYR A 42 23.23 15.73 10.13
C TYR A 42 23.66 17.02 10.85
N VAL A 43 24.33 17.91 10.15
CA VAL A 43 24.85 19.18 10.72
C VAL A 43 23.80 20.28 10.81
N ASP A 44 22.77 20.22 9.95
CA ASP A 44 21.68 21.19 9.86
C ASP A 44 20.34 20.52 9.50
N ALA A 45 19.29 21.33 9.42
CA ALA A 45 17.93 20.87 9.10
C ALA A 45 17.82 20.27 7.70
N GLU A 46 18.55 20.78 6.72
CA GLU A 46 18.51 20.32 5.34
C GLU A 46 19.05 18.88 5.22
N GLY A 47 20.17 18.59 5.89
CA GLY A 47 20.73 17.26 5.94
C GLY A 47 19.79 16.23 6.59
N LEU A 48 19.12 16.62 7.68
CA LEU A 48 18.11 15.78 8.32
C LEU A 48 16.89 15.55 7.42
N LEU A 49 16.35 16.59 6.77
CA LEU A 49 15.21 16.49 5.86
C LEU A 49 15.55 15.66 4.61
N THR A 50 16.76 15.79 4.08
CA THR A 50 17.25 14.96 2.97
C THR A 50 17.26 13.48 3.35
N SER A 51 17.65 13.15 4.59
CA SER A 51 17.62 11.78 5.08
C SER A 51 16.19 11.28 5.31
N LEU A 52 15.27 12.13 5.76
CA LEU A 52 13.84 11.79 5.86
C LEU A 52 13.20 11.63 4.49
N ALA A 53 13.63 12.35 3.47
CA ALA A 53 13.15 12.17 2.10
C ALA A 53 13.45 10.75 1.55
N ALA A 54 14.51 10.09 2.02
CA ALA A 54 14.76 8.69 1.72
C ALA A 54 13.68 7.77 2.31
N ALA A 55 13.16 8.08 3.50
CA ALA A 55 12.03 7.36 4.10
C ALA A 55 10.71 7.63 3.33
N GLU A 56 10.47 8.86 2.90
CA GLU A 56 9.33 9.21 2.02
C GLU A 56 9.41 8.45 0.71
N ARG A 57 10.57 8.43 0.08
CA ARG A 57 10.81 7.65 -1.14
C ARG A 57 10.53 6.16 -0.95
N SER A 58 10.82 5.59 0.20
CA SER A 58 10.59 4.16 0.45
C SER A 58 9.11 3.78 0.51
N MET A 59 8.19 4.72 0.79
CA MET A 59 6.75 4.46 0.78
C MET A 59 6.26 3.96 -0.59
N ARG A 60 6.88 4.40 -1.68
CA ARG A 60 6.54 3.95 -3.03
C ARG A 60 6.89 2.47 -3.29
N HIS A 61 7.86 1.90 -2.55
CA HIS A 61 8.23 0.49 -2.71
C HIS A 61 7.08 -0.46 -2.44
N GLU A 62 6.08 -0.02 -1.68
CA GLU A 62 4.86 -0.80 -1.44
C GLU A 62 4.05 -1.03 -2.71
N TYR A 63 4.16 -0.13 -3.70
CA TYR A 63 3.35 -0.11 -4.91
C TYR A 63 4.11 -0.51 -6.17
N PHE A 64 5.43 -0.59 -6.13
CA PHE A 64 6.24 -0.80 -7.32
C PHE A 64 6.74 -2.23 -7.47
N GLY A 65 6.86 -2.62 -8.75
CA GLY A 65 7.42 -3.89 -9.14
C GLY A 65 6.47 -5.06 -9.02
N ASN A 66 6.96 -6.17 -9.50
CA ASN A 66 6.22 -7.44 -9.59
C ASN A 66 5.96 -8.06 -8.20
N GLY A 67 6.64 -7.59 -7.18
CA GLY A 67 6.58 -8.03 -5.81
C GLY A 67 6.06 -7.00 -4.82
N SER A 68 5.23 -6.08 -5.29
CA SER A 68 4.70 -4.98 -4.47
C SER A 68 4.00 -5.51 -3.22
N GLY A 69 4.40 -4.99 -2.06
CA GLY A 69 3.80 -5.34 -0.76
C GLY A 69 2.33 -4.99 -0.67
N TYR A 70 1.89 -4.00 -1.44
CA TYR A 70 0.50 -3.57 -1.53
C TYR A 70 -0.43 -4.67 -2.07
N THR A 71 0.06 -5.61 -2.88
CA THR A 71 -0.75 -6.73 -3.37
C THR A 71 -1.32 -7.57 -2.22
N CYS A 72 -0.61 -7.69 -1.10
CA CYS A 72 -1.09 -8.39 0.09
C CYS A 72 -2.31 -7.69 0.69
N GLU A 73 -2.34 -6.37 0.74
CA GLU A 73 -3.47 -5.59 1.27
C GLU A 73 -4.77 -5.83 0.51
N LEU A 74 -4.68 -6.06 -0.80
CA LEU A 74 -5.84 -6.39 -1.63
C LEU A 74 -6.25 -7.86 -1.50
N ILE A 75 -5.29 -8.78 -1.40
CA ILE A 75 -5.54 -10.22 -1.40
C ILE A 75 -6.07 -10.70 -0.03
N PHE A 76 -5.59 -10.14 1.09
CA PHE A 76 -6.15 -10.42 2.41
C PHE A 76 -7.46 -9.67 2.66
N SER A 77 -8.32 -9.57 1.67
CA SER A 77 -9.55 -8.79 1.75
C SER A 77 -10.74 -9.43 1.02
N ASP A 78 -11.84 -8.71 1.04
CA ASP A 78 -13.05 -8.98 0.30
C ASP A 78 -12.90 -8.73 -1.21
N LEU A 79 -11.94 -7.87 -1.61
CA LEU A 79 -11.86 -7.35 -2.98
C LEU A 79 -11.16 -8.28 -3.94
N CYS A 80 -10.13 -8.96 -3.50
CA CYS A 80 -9.25 -9.74 -4.39
C CYS A 80 -8.77 -11.04 -3.75
N ILE A 81 -8.22 -11.89 -4.61
CA ILE A 81 -7.46 -13.08 -4.23
C ILE A 81 -6.16 -13.14 -5.02
N SER A 82 -5.22 -14.00 -4.59
CA SER A 82 -4.09 -14.38 -5.42
C SER A 82 -4.57 -15.10 -6.68
N GLY A 83 -4.36 -14.49 -7.83
CA GLY A 83 -4.72 -15.07 -9.12
C GLY A 83 -3.65 -15.96 -9.72
N THR A 84 -2.48 -16.10 -9.09
CA THR A 84 -1.42 -17.01 -9.54
C THR A 84 -1.81 -18.45 -9.24
N THR A 85 -2.10 -19.24 -10.28
CA THR A 85 -2.66 -20.59 -10.15
C THR A 85 -1.69 -21.72 -10.49
N ASP A 86 -0.46 -21.39 -10.84
CA ASP A 86 0.61 -22.33 -11.19
C ASP A 86 1.49 -22.74 -10.00
N LYS A 87 1.15 -22.29 -8.80
CA LYS A 87 1.78 -22.65 -7.53
C LYS A 87 0.82 -22.38 -6.36
N ALA A 88 1.13 -22.95 -5.20
CA ALA A 88 0.47 -22.62 -3.94
C ALA A 88 1.37 -21.69 -3.11
N GLY A 89 0.75 -20.87 -2.28
CA GLY A 89 1.45 -19.94 -1.40
C GLY A 89 0.57 -19.47 -0.24
N PRO A 90 1.13 -18.75 0.72
CA PRO A 90 0.41 -18.29 1.91
C PRO A 90 -0.77 -17.37 1.58
N LEU A 91 -0.78 -16.75 0.42
CA LEU A 91 -1.90 -15.92 -0.04
C LEU A 91 -3.09 -16.71 -0.59
N GLN A 92 -2.98 -18.03 -0.64
CA GLN A 92 -4.04 -18.94 -1.11
C GLN A 92 -4.44 -19.90 0.00
N ASP A 93 -3.49 -20.62 0.54
CA ASP A 93 -3.67 -21.66 1.57
C ASP A 93 -3.09 -21.13 2.89
N MET A 94 -3.82 -20.16 3.48
CA MET A 94 -3.36 -19.50 4.70
C MET A 94 -3.22 -20.50 5.85
N ASP A 95 -4.16 -21.43 5.99
CA ASP A 95 -4.17 -22.40 7.09
C ASP A 95 -2.91 -23.28 7.18
N ARG A 96 -2.26 -23.53 6.06
CA ARG A 96 -1.06 -24.39 6.01
C ARG A 96 0.23 -23.65 5.72
N GLN A 97 0.16 -22.50 5.06
CA GLN A 97 1.34 -21.85 4.53
C GLN A 97 1.64 -20.46 5.13
N LEU A 98 0.64 -19.81 5.74
CA LEU A 98 0.86 -18.56 6.47
C LEU A 98 1.36 -18.88 7.90
N MET A 99 2.63 -19.22 8.00
CA MET A 99 3.27 -19.72 9.23
C MET A 99 4.44 -18.82 9.64
N PRO A 100 4.75 -18.72 10.96
CA PRO A 100 5.87 -17.90 11.45
C PRO A 100 7.25 -18.33 10.94
N ASP A 101 7.42 -19.62 10.64
CA ASP A 101 8.66 -20.21 10.10
C ASP A 101 8.64 -20.40 8.59
N ALA A 102 7.58 -19.94 7.91
CA ALA A 102 7.50 -20.11 6.47
C ALA A 102 8.70 -19.45 5.79
N ASN A 103 9.35 -20.20 4.90
CA ASN A 103 10.41 -19.66 4.07
C ASN A 103 9.79 -18.81 2.95
N PHE A 104 9.68 -17.52 3.20
CA PHE A 104 9.11 -16.55 2.29
C PHE A 104 10.08 -16.11 1.16
N ASN A 105 11.08 -16.92 0.84
CA ASN A 105 12.11 -16.60 -0.16
C ASN A 105 11.66 -16.76 -1.62
N ASN A 106 10.50 -17.34 -1.90
CA ASN A 106 9.94 -17.22 -3.24
C ASN A 106 9.24 -15.87 -3.42
N ALA A 107 9.17 -15.39 -4.66
CA ALA A 107 8.71 -14.04 -4.97
C ALA A 107 7.31 -13.70 -4.43
N GLU A 108 6.45 -14.69 -4.21
CA GLU A 108 5.09 -14.46 -3.70
C GLU A 108 5.02 -14.42 -2.18
N ASN A 109 5.92 -15.10 -1.51
CA ASN A 109 5.99 -15.19 -0.08
C ASN A 109 6.81 -14.05 0.53
N SER A 110 7.77 -13.49 -0.20
CA SER A 110 8.58 -12.36 0.25
C SER A 110 7.77 -11.10 0.52
N TYR A 111 6.55 -10.98 -0.02
CA TYR A 111 5.73 -9.79 0.14
C TYR A 111 5.25 -9.56 1.56
N LEU A 112 4.98 -10.62 2.31
CA LEU A 112 4.53 -10.51 3.70
C LEU A 112 5.66 -10.05 4.62
N THR A 113 6.82 -10.68 4.54
CA THR A 113 7.93 -10.40 5.47
C THR A 113 8.81 -9.27 4.99
N SER A 114 9.29 -9.25 3.73
CA SER A 114 10.27 -8.26 3.28
C SER A 114 9.68 -6.86 3.17
N HIS A 115 8.49 -6.70 2.59
CA HIS A 115 7.88 -5.38 2.43
C HIS A 115 7.04 -4.92 3.62
N ASN A 116 6.38 -5.84 4.33
CA ASN A 116 5.47 -5.46 5.41
C ASN A 116 6.09 -5.60 6.80
N TRP A 117 7.10 -6.42 7.00
CA TRP A 117 7.83 -6.52 8.26
C TRP A 117 9.20 -5.86 8.17
N ASP A 118 10.11 -6.41 7.38
CA ASP A 118 11.51 -5.97 7.34
C ASP A 118 11.64 -4.51 6.88
N GLU A 119 10.88 -4.08 5.83
CA GLU A 119 10.93 -2.69 5.34
C GLU A 119 10.40 -1.71 6.38
N ASN A 120 9.30 -2.02 7.09
CA ASN A 120 8.78 -1.13 8.12
C ASN A 120 9.78 -0.93 9.26
N TRP A 121 10.44 -2.00 9.73
CA TRP A 121 11.47 -1.91 10.75
C TRP A 121 12.71 -1.15 10.28
N ASN A 122 13.13 -1.36 9.04
CA ASN A 122 14.25 -0.62 8.44
C ASN A 122 13.95 0.89 8.41
N GLN A 123 12.74 1.27 8.03
CA GLN A 123 12.37 2.70 7.97
C GLN A 123 12.22 3.32 9.37
N ILE A 124 11.70 2.59 10.34
CA ILE A 124 11.69 3.03 11.75
C ILE A 124 13.12 3.26 12.24
N LYS A 125 14.05 2.31 11.95
CA LYS A 125 15.46 2.44 12.29
C LYS A 125 16.06 3.72 11.70
N TYR A 126 15.91 3.95 10.40
CA TYR A 126 16.47 5.15 9.75
C TYR A 126 15.85 6.44 10.29
N THR A 127 14.55 6.46 10.50
CA THR A 127 13.87 7.62 11.08
C THR A 127 14.36 7.90 12.51
N ASN A 128 14.53 6.87 13.34
CA ASN A 128 15.03 7.01 14.70
C ASN A 128 16.48 7.54 14.75
N VAL A 129 17.32 7.17 13.79
CA VAL A 129 18.66 7.76 13.65
C VAL A 129 18.55 9.27 13.46
N VAL A 130 17.73 9.74 12.50
CA VAL A 130 17.53 11.17 12.25
C VAL A 130 17.04 11.88 13.52
N LEU A 131 15.99 11.36 14.15
CA LEU A 131 15.39 11.94 15.35
C LEU A 131 16.37 12.00 16.53
N SER A 132 17.20 10.99 16.72
CA SER A 132 18.19 10.95 17.80
C SER A 132 19.36 11.92 17.57
N ARG A 133 19.70 12.21 16.32
CA ARG A 133 20.79 13.14 15.96
C ARG A 133 20.38 14.61 16.00
N MET A 134 19.09 14.93 16.07
CA MET A 134 18.60 16.31 16.18
C MET A 134 19.19 17.09 17.35
N LYS A 135 19.60 16.43 18.44
CA LYS A 135 20.22 17.07 19.60
C LYS A 135 21.56 17.74 19.29
N ASP A 136 22.28 17.21 18.29
CA ASP A 136 23.61 17.67 17.89
C ASP A 136 23.56 18.56 16.62
N THR A 137 22.36 18.82 16.10
CA THR A 137 22.11 19.58 14.86
C THR A 137 21.85 21.05 15.16
N LYS A 138 22.33 21.92 14.28
CA LYS A 138 22.05 23.35 14.36
C LYS A 138 20.77 23.69 13.62
N PHE A 139 19.88 24.44 14.28
CA PHE A 139 18.65 24.94 13.70
C PHE A 139 18.64 26.46 13.72
N VAL A 140 18.04 27.05 12.68
CA VAL A 140 17.88 28.52 12.61
C VAL A 140 16.91 29.02 13.67
N ASN A 141 15.85 28.25 13.93
CA ASN A 141 14.82 28.55 14.93
C ASN A 141 14.03 27.30 15.35
N GLU A 142 13.17 27.45 16.36
CA GLU A 142 12.31 26.36 16.85
C GLU A 142 11.31 25.87 15.81
N ALA A 143 10.81 26.70 14.90
CA ALA A 143 9.87 26.27 13.87
C ALA A 143 10.53 25.30 12.87
N GLU A 144 11.76 25.59 12.46
CA GLU A 144 12.56 24.68 11.61
C GLU A 144 12.83 23.35 12.31
N LYS A 145 13.25 23.40 13.57
CA LYS A 145 13.44 22.19 14.39
C LYS A 145 12.16 21.36 14.50
N ASN A 146 11.05 22.01 14.79
CA ASN A 146 9.77 21.34 14.96
C ASN A 146 9.21 20.78 13.64
N LYS A 147 9.50 21.43 12.50
CA LYS A 147 9.22 20.88 11.17
C LYS A 147 9.95 19.53 10.94
N VAL A 148 11.26 19.48 11.23
CA VAL A 148 12.05 18.25 11.09
C VAL A 148 11.52 17.16 12.02
N LEU A 149 11.29 17.51 13.29
CA LEU A 149 10.76 16.58 14.30
C LEU A 149 9.39 16.03 13.90
N GLY A 150 8.49 16.89 13.45
CA GLY A 150 7.15 16.51 13.00
C GLY A 150 7.19 15.61 11.76
N THR A 151 8.07 15.89 10.79
CA THR A 151 8.28 15.04 9.62
C THR A 151 8.76 13.64 10.01
N GLY A 152 9.74 13.56 10.91
CA GLY A 152 10.23 12.29 11.45
C GLY A 152 9.13 11.53 12.23
N TYR A 153 8.34 12.22 13.03
CA TYR A 153 7.19 11.61 13.72
C TYR A 153 6.17 11.03 12.75
N PHE A 154 5.83 11.75 11.67
CA PHE A 154 4.94 11.24 10.64
C PHE A 154 5.49 9.96 10.02
N GLN A 155 6.77 9.93 9.61
CA GLN A 155 7.40 8.78 8.97
C GLN A 155 7.40 7.55 9.90
N ARG A 156 7.76 7.72 11.16
CA ARG A 156 7.72 6.65 12.16
C ARG A 156 6.30 6.15 12.41
N CYS A 157 5.35 7.06 12.62
CA CYS A 157 3.95 6.71 12.86
C CYS A 157 3.32 5.99 11.67
N TYR A 158 3.65 6.36 10.42
CA TYR A 158 3.17 5.65 9.24
C TYR A 158 3.59 4.17 9.26
N ARG A 159 4.84 3.88 9.64
CA ARG A 159 5.33 2.50 9.72
C ARG A 159 4.71 1.73 10.88
N TYR A 160 4.57 2.34 12.05
CA TYR A 160 3.86 1.71 13.17
C TYR A 160 2.39 1.47 12.88
N TRP A 161 1.71 2.39 12.19
CA TRP A 161 0.34 2.19 11.77
C TRP A 161 0.19 0.93 10.88
N ARG A 162 1.15 0.67 10.00
CA ARG A 162 1.22 -0.57 9.22
C ARG A 162 1.43 -1.78 10.13
N LEU A 163 2.47 -1.76 10.95
CA LEU A 163 2.84 -2.88 11.82
C LEU A 163 1.71 -3.31 12.76
N ILE A 164 1.10 -2.38 13.48
CA ILE A 164 0.06 -2.73 14.46
C ILE A 164 -1.26 -3.22 13.85
N ASN A 165 -1.54 -2.88 12.60
CA ASN A 165 -2.73 -3.37 11.91
C ASN A 165 -2.48 -4.67 11.13
N GLN A 166 -1.23 -4.98 10.79
CA GLN A 166 -0.87 -6.22 10.11
C GLN A 166 -0.40 -7.30 11.09
N PHE A 167 0.40 -6.93 12.10
CA PHE A 167 1.05 -7.87 13.01
C PHE A 167 0.59 -7.74 14.48
N GLY A 168 -0.31 -6.81 14.80
CA GLY A 168 -0.82 -6.64 16.18
C GLY A 168 0.16 -5.98 17.12
N ASP A 169 0.34 -6.59 18.30
CA ASP A 169 1.25 -6.09 19.32
C ASP A 169 2.71 -6.33 18.89
N VAL A 170 3.50 -5.26 18.84
CA VAL A 170 4.90 -5.29 18.38
C VAL A 170 5.80 -4.49 19.31
N PRO A 171 7.12 -4.67 19.31
CA PRO A 171 8.03 -3.81 20.06
C PRO A 171 7.88 -2.33 19.66
N PHE A 172 8.00 -1.40 20.62
CA PHE A 172 8.02 0.02 20.33
C PHE A 172 9.44 0.58 20.54
N ILE A 173 10.04 1.06 19.44
CA ILE A 173 11.42 1.56 19.39
C ILE A 173 11.36 3.02 18.91
N ASP A 174 11.69 3.96 19.79
CA ASP A 174 11.61 5.40 19.51
C ASP A 174 12.97 6.12 19.55
N VAL A 175 14.07 5.35 19.68
CA VAL A 175 15.44 5.83 19.70
C VAL A 175 16.32 5.09 18.71
N GLU A 176 17.47 5.67 18.38
CA GLU A 176 18.51 5.02 17.59
C GLU A 176 19.02 3.76 18.31
N VAL A 177 19.10 2.65 17.59
CA VAL A 177 19.74 1.40 18.03
C VAL A 177 21.15 1.38 17.45
N ALA A 178 22.11 1.88 18.21
CA ALA A 178 23.49 2.07 17.78
C ALA A 178 24.34 0.77 17.77
N TYR A 179 23.89 -0.26 18.47
CA TYR A 179 24.57 -1.55 18.59
C TYR A 179 23.56 -2.70 18.60
N PRO A 180 23.96 -3.95 18.30
CA PRO A 180 23.05 -5.09 18.35
C PRO A 180 22.39 -5.25 19.72
N ARG A 181 21.06 -5.32 19.74
CA ARG A 181 20.23 -5.56 20.92
C ARG A 181 19.37 -6.78 20.73
N TYR A 182 19.11 -7.50 21.82
CA TYR A 182 18.34 -8.74 21.85
C TYR A 182 17.35 -8.76 23.01
N ASP A 183 16.93 -7.58 23.51
CA ASP A 183 16.15 -7.35 24.70
C ASP A 183 14.85 -6.57 24.43
N PHE A 184 14.30 -6.73 23.24
CA PHE A 184 13.04 -6.09 22.86
C PHE A 184 11.86 -6.80 23.53
N ASN A 185 10.86 -6.01 23.92
CA ASN A 185 9.62 -6.52 24.50
C ASN A 185 8.42 -6.04 23.68
N THR A 186 7.41 -6.90 23.54
CA THR A 186 6.14 -6.55 22.93
C THR A 186 5.48 -5.39 23.68
N CYS A 187 5.04 -4.40 22.93
CA CYS A 187 4.21 -3.30 23.41
C CYS A 187 2.79 -3.50 22.86
N ASP A 188 1.78 -3.29 23.71
CA ASP A 188 0.40 -3.43 23.29
C ASP A 188 0.00 -2.34 22.28
N ARG A 189 -0.87 -2.73 21.34
CA ARG A 189 -1.40 -1.88 20.28
C ARG A 189 -1.90 -0.52 20.79
N TRP A 190 -2.60 -0.51 21.94
CA TRP A 190 -3.25 0.70 22.44
C TRP A 190 -2.24 1.71 22.99
N SER A 191 -1.17 1.22 23.60
CA SER A 191 -0.04 2.07 24.04
C SER A 191 0.68 2.69 22.85
N ILE A 192 0.90 1.91 21.78
CA ILE A 192 1.49 2.42 20.54
C ILE A 192 0.58 3.49 19.93
N LEU A 193 -0.72 3.24 19.79
CA LEU A 193 -1.70 4.20 19.25
C LEU A 193 -1.71 5.51 20.03
N ARG A 194 -1.71 5.44 21.38
CA ARG A 194 -1.67 6.65 22.22
C ARG A 194 -0.36 7.45 22.06
N ARG A 195 0.74 6.75 21.84
CA ARG A 195 2.02 7.42 21.55
C ARG A 195 1.99 8.09 20.18
N MET A 196 1.54 7.37 19.15
CA MET A 196 1.40 7.87 17.79
C MET A 196 0.47 9.10 17.74
N LYS A 197 -0.64 9.08 18.50
CA LYS A 197 -1.55 10.23 18.59
C LYS A 197 -0.79 11.49 18.98
N LYS A 198 -0.02 11.45 20.07
CA LYS A 198 0.75 12.61 20.55
C LYS A 198 1.77 13.10 19.52
N GLU A 199 2.48 12.18 18.88
CA GLU A 199 3.47 12.50 17.85
C GLU A 199 2.82 13.12 16.61
N LEU A 200 1.66 12.61 16.18
CA LEU A 200 0.95 13.14 15.02
C LEU A 200 0.19 14.43 15.30
N GLU A 201 -0.30 14.66 16.52
CA GLU A 201 -0.83 15.97 16.94
C GLU A 201 0.26 17.04 16.85
N PHE A 202 1.48 16.72 17.30
CA PHE A 202 2.64 17.58 17.13
C PHE A 202 2.99 17.79 15.65
N ALA A 203 3.05 16.72 14.87
CA ALA A 203 3.36 16.80 13.44
C ALA A 203 2.32 17.65 12.68
N TYR A 204 1.03 17.46 12.97
CA TYR A 204 -0.06 18.23 12.38
C TYR A 204 0.01 19.73 12.72
N GLN A 205 0.55 20.07 13.88
CA GLN A 205 0.77 21.47 14.26
C GLN A 205 1.95 22.11 13.51
N TRP A 206 3.06 21.40 13.33
CA TRP A 206 4.35 22.00 12.96
C TRP A 206 4.80 21.71 11.52
N VAL A 207 4.33 20.62 10.89
CA VAL A 207 4.64 20.36 9.49
C VAL A 207 3.82 21.31 8.62
N PRO A 208 4.45 22.08 7.71
CA PRO A 208 3.72 22.99 6.81
C PRO A 208 3.04 22.21 5.68
N GLU A 209 2.12 22.87 4.96
CA GLU A 209 1.72 22.39 3.65
C GLU A 209 2.90 22.57 2.69
N GLN A 210 3.26 21.48 1.98
CA GLN A 210 4.35 21.54 1.01
C GLN A 210 3.83 21.89 -0.37
N ILE A 211 4.65 22.60 -1.11
CA ILE A 211 4.39 22.88 -2.55
C ILE A 211 4.92 21.73 -3.39
N ASP A 212 6.09 21.17 -3.03
CA ASP A 212 6.72 20.09 -3.77
C ASP A 212 6.06 18.74 -3.46
N ARG A 213 5.75 17.98 -4.50
CA ARG A 213 5.12 16.67 -4.36
C ARG A 213 6.09 15.63 -3.83
N GLY A 214 5.56 14.68 -3.08
CA GLY A 214 6.32 13.58 -2.52
C GLY A 214 6.87 13.83 -1.13
N HIS A 215 6.78 15.07 -0.62
CA HIS A 215 7.14 15.41 0.75
C HIS A 215 5.95 15.33 1.70
N THR A 216 6.25 15.02 2.96
CA THR A 216 5.25 15.00 4.04
C THR A 216 4.62 16.38 4.21
N THR A 217 3.30 16.46 4.09
CA THR A 217 2.51 17.68 4.25
C THR A 217 1.76 17.68 5.57
N LYS A 218 1.33 18.86 6.02
CA LYS A 218 0.43 19.00 7.16
C LYS A 218 -0.84 18.15 6.96
N SER A 219 -1.43 18.23 5.78
CA SER A 219 -2.64 17.44 5.46
C SER A 219 -2.36 15.93 5.47
N ALA A 220 -1.17 15.46 5.06
CA ALA A 220 -0.79 14.05 5.19
C ALA A 220 -0.70 13.61 6.66
N CYS A 221 -0.09 14.45 7.53
CA CYS A 221 -0.08 14.23 8.98
C CYS A 221 -1.51 14.13 9.52
N GLY A 222 -2.41 15.01 9.07
CA GLY A 222 -3.82 15.01 9.44
C GLY A 222 -4.57 13.75 9.01
N VAL A 223 -4.35 13.24 7.79
CA VAL A 223 -4.96 11.98 7.32
C VAL A 223 -4.54 10.80 8.20
N LEU A 224 -3.25 10.70 8.53
CA LEU A 224 -2.79 9.63 9.40
C LEU A 224 -3.31 9.81 10.84
N LEU A 225 -3.36 11.05 11.34
CA LEU A 225 -3.93 11.37 12.65
C LEU A 225 -5.42 11.00 12.73
N MET A 226 -6.21 11.25 11.67
CA MET A 226 -7.60 10.77 11.59
C MET A 226 -7.69 9.26 11.76
N LYS A 227 -6.84 8.50 11.05
CA LYS A 227 -6.79 7.02 11.17
C LYS A 227 -6.49 6.57 12.59
N ILE A 228 -5.64 7.30 13.32
CA ILE A 228 -5.32 7.01 14.72
C ILE A 228 -6.49 7.37 15.64
N TYR A 229 -7.11 8.55 15.48
CA TYR A 229 -8.30 8.92 16.23
C TYR A 229 -9.44 7.90 16.04
N MET A 230 -9.71 7.49 14.79
CA MET A 230 -10.71 6.46 14.50
C MET A 230 -10.38 5.12 15.18
N SER A 231 -9.10 4.72 15.20
CA SER A 231 -8.64 3.51 15.89
C SER A 231 -8.82 3.56 17.41
N LEU A 232 -8.80 4.78 17.99
CA LEU A 232 -9.01 5.04 19.41
C LEU A 232 -10.48 5.33 19.79
N GLY A 233 -11.41 5.37 18.80
CA GLY A 233 -12.80 5.75 19.02
C GLY A 233 -13.04 7.25 19.22
N GLU A 234 -12.03 8.08 18.93
CA GLU A 234 -12.09 9.54 19.08
C GLU A 234 -12.68 10.21 17.81
N PHE A 235 -13.91 9.86 17.46
CA PHE A 235 -14.51 10.25 16.18
C PHE A 235 -14.70 11.76 16.02
N ASP A 236 -15.00 12.50 17.09
CA ASP A 236 -15.11 13.97 17.01
C ASP A 236 -13.79 14.64 16.63
N ASN A 237 -12.67 14.16 17.17
CA ASN A 237 -11.36 14.65 16.80
C ASN A 237 -11.03 14.33 15.33
N ALA A 238 -11.39 13.14 14.86
CA ALA A 238 -11.23 12.74 13.46
C ALA A 238 -12.07 13.63 12.53
N ILE A 239 -13.34 13.89 12.87
CA ILE A 239 -14.24 14.77 12.09
C ILE A 239 -13.67 16.19 11.99
N ARG A 240 -13.19 16.76 13.10
CA ARG A 240 -12.61 18.10 13.10
C ARG A 240 -11.42 18.19 12.12
N VAL A 241 -10.46 17.28 12.24
CA VAL A 241 -9.27 17.27 11.36
C VAL A 241 -9.68 16.99 9.90
N GLY A 242 -10.60 16.06 9.66
CA GLY A 242 -11.07 15.74 8.32
C GLY A 242 -11.73 16.92 7.62
N ASN A 243 -12.56 17.69 8.32
CA ASN A 243 -13.21 18.89 7.78
C ASN A 243 -12.16 19.98 7.41
N GLU A 244 -11.10 20.14 8.22
CA GLU A 244 -10.00 21.05 7.89
C GLU A 244 -9.27 20.63 6.61
N ILE A 245 -9.07 19.31 6.41
CA ILE A 245 -8.38 18.77 5.23
C ILE A 245 -9.23 18.94 3.97
N VAL A 246 -10.51 18.54 3.98
CA VAL A 246 -11.35 18.61 2.77
C VAL A 246 -11.65 20.04 2.34
N ALA A 247 -11.59 21.01 3.26
CA ALA A 247 -11.68 22.43 2.94
C ALA A 247 -10.48 22.93 2.11
N LYS A 248 -9.30 22.33 2.31
CA LYS A 248 -8.07 22.67 1.57
C LYS A 248 -7.88 21.82 0.31
N HIS A 249 -8.37 20.59 0.33
CA HIS A 249 -8.25 19.62 -0.75
C HIS A 249 -9.63 19.21 -1.27
N PRO A 250 -10.35 20.11 -1.96
CA PRO A 250 -11.65 19.78 -2.55
C PRO A 250 -11.49 18.73 -3.64
N LEU A 251 -12.53 17.91 -3.85
CA LEU A 251 -12.56 16.94 -4.94
C LEU A 251 -12.51 17.67 -6.30
N MET A 252 -11.81 17.07 -7.24
CA MET A 252 -11.85 17.49 -8.64
C MET A 252 -13.23 17.15 -9.22
N VAL A 253 -13.92 18.15 -9.72
CA VAL A 253 -15.23 18.01 -10.38
C VAL A 253 -15.18 18.36 -11.87
N ASN A 254 -14.14 19.07 -12.29
CA ASN A 254 -13.90 19.43 -13.68
C ASN A 254 -12.83 18.55 -14.30
N ARG A 255 -12.93 18.32 -15.62
CA ARG A 255 -11.93 17.62 -16.42
C ARG A 255 -10.61 18.39 -16.41
N PHE A 256 -9.50 17.68 -16.39
CA PHE A 256 -8.16 18.30 -16.52
C PHE A 256 -7.93 18.77 -17.95
N THR A 257 -7.40 19.99 -18.11
CA THR A 257 -7.11 20.54 -19.43
C THR A 257 -6.05 19.72 -20.19
N SER A 258 -5.12 19.13 -19.43
CA SER A 258 -4.04 18.29 -19.98
C SER A 258 -4.50 16.95 -20.55
N THR A 259 -5.69 16.45 -20.15
CA THR A 259 -6.11 15.06 -20.46
C THR A 259 -7.50 14.92 -21.04
N LYS A 260 -8.37 15.93 -20.90
CA LYS A 260 -9.81 15.85 -21.26
C LYS A 260 -10.08 15.43 -22.71
N ASP A 261 -9.18 15.73 -23.62
CA ASP A 261 -9.33 15.41 -25.04
C ASP A 261 -8.85 13.99 -25.39
N ASN A 262 -8.08 13.36 -24.50
CA ASN A 262 -7.49 12.04 -24.71
C ASN A 262 -8.16 10.93 -23.86
N HIS A 263 -8.92 11.31 -22.83
CA HIS A 263 -9.55 10.35 -21.93
C HIS A 263 -11.08 10.47 -21.97
N PRO A 264 -11.81 9.40 -21.70
CA PRO A 264 -13.26 9.37 -21.85
C PRO A 264 -14.01 10.16 -20.75
N ASN A 265 -13.47 10.23 -19.54
CA ASN A 265 -14.16 10.84 -18.40
C ASN A 265 -13.19 11.30 -17.30
N LEU A 266 -13.73 12.03 -16.30
CA LEU A 266 -12.96 12.57 -15.18
C LEU A 266 -12.24 11.47 -14.35
N MET A 267 -12.84 10.30 -14.21
CA MET A 267 -12.22 9.21 -13.43
C MET A 267 -10.97 8.70 -14.12
N PHE A 268 -11.00 8.61 -15.44
CA PHE A 268 -9.83 8.23 -16.21
C PHE A 268 -8.76 9.32 -16.17
N ASP A 269 -9.15 10.61 -16.28
CA ASP A 269 -8.24 11.73 -16.11
C ASP A 269 -7.48 11.64 -14.79
N LEU A 270 -8.23 11.57 -13.68
CA LEU A 270 -7.69 11.61 -12.32
C LEU A 270 -6.61 10.55 -12.05
N HIS A 271 -6.72 9.39 -12.70
CA HIS A 271 -5.76 8.29 -12.54
C HIS A 271 -4.64 8.26 -13.60
N SER A 272 -4.66 9.18 -14.54
CA SER A 272 -3.58 9.31 -15.54
C SER A 272 -2.28 9.83 -14.92
N VAL A 273 -1.18 9.61 -15.63
CA VAL A 273 0.15 10.10 -15.22
C VAL A 273 0.15 11.63 -15.20
N GLU A 274 -0.42 12.24 -16.24
CA GLU A 274 -0.47 13.68 -16.45
C GLU A 274 -1.25 14.40 -15.35
N ALA A 275 -2.45 13.91 -15.02
CA ALA A 275 -3.28 14.55 -14.01
C ALA A 275 -2.71 14.37 -12.58
N LYS A 276 -2.05 13.26 -12.30
CA LYS A 276 -1.33 13.10 -11.03
C LYS A 276 -0.16 14.06 -10.89
N SER A 277 0.41 14.52 -12.01
CA SER A 277 1.49 15.50 -12.06
C SER A 277 0.98 16.93 -12.25
N ASP A 278 -0.30 17.14 -12.52
CA ASP A 278 -0.90 18.45 -12.76
C ASP A 278 -1.01 19.27 -11.45
N PRO A 279 -0.46 20.49 -11.39
CA PRO A 279 -0.62 21.39 -10.23
C PRO A 279 -2.08 21.73 -9.89
N ALA A 280 -2.99 21.67 -10.87
CA ALA A 280 -4.42 21.89 -10.66
C ALA A 280 -5.11 20.76 -9.91
N ASN A 281 -4.46 19.62 -9.69
CA ASN A 281 -5.00 18.49 -8.95
C ASN A 281 -5.05 18.79 -7.45
N THR A 282 -6.21 19.19 -6.98
CA THR A 282 -6.46 19.53 -5.56
C THR A 282 -6.67 18.31 -4.67
N GLU A 283 -7.00 17.14 -5.24
CA GLU A 283 -7.28 15.94 -4.45
C GLU A 283 -6.05 15.28 -3.83
N GLY A 284 -4.90 15.41 -4.44
CA GLY A 284 -3.70 14.75 -3.98
C GLY A 284 -3.11 15.40 -2.72
N ILE A 285 -2.90 14.61 -1.69
CA ILE A 285 -2.37 15.05 -0.37
C ILE A 285 -0.93 14.57 -0.19
N LEU A 286 -0.67 13.31 -0.50
CA LEU A 286 0.67 12.73 -0.47
C LEU A 286 0.85 11.80 -1.67
N TYR A 287 2.00 11.91 -2.31
CA TYR A 287 2.35 11.14 -3.50
C TYR A 287 3.60 10.30 -3.30
N GLY A 288 3.57 9.07 -3.80
CA GLY A 288 4.78 8.33 -4.15
C GLY A 288 5.28 8.81 -5.51
N VAL A 289 6.32 9.63 -5.54
CA VAL A 289 6.79 10.24 -6.79
C VAL A 289 7.55 9.22 -7.63
N SER A 290 7.17 9.11 -8.91
CA SER A 290 7.91 8.38 -9.93
C SER A 290 7.66 9.04 -11.27
N GLU A 291 8.69 9.69 -11.80
CA GLU A 291 8.61 10.42 -13.06
C GLU A 291 9.44 9.74 -14.15
N PRO A 292 8.88 9.58 -15.36
CA PRO A 292 9.52 8.84 -16.45
C PRO A 292 10.90 9.37 -16.87
N ASN A 293 11.11 10.66 -16.72
CA ASN A 293 12.27 11.37 -17.26
C ASN A 293 13.25 11.90 -16.20
N ASN A 294 13.18 11.39 -14.97
CA ASN A 294 14.12 11.83 -13.95
C ASN A 294 15.52 11.33 -14.25
N ALA A 295 16.44 12.25 -14.58
CA ALA A 295 17.83 11.98 -14.96
C ALA A 295 18.64 11.24 -13.87
N SER A 296 18.22 11.31 -12.62
CA SER A 296 18.89 10.58 -11.51
C SER A 296 18.65 9.07 -11.53
N GLY A 297 17.83 8.55 -12.45
CA GLY A 297 17.48 7.13 -12.56
C GLY A 297 16.67 6.57 -11.37
N THR A 298 16.59 7.32 -10.28
CA THR A 298 15.94 6.88 -9.04
C THR A 298 14.44 7.17 -9.03
N GLY A 299 13.96 7.99 -9.96
CA GLY A 299 12.56 8.36 -10.12
C GLY A 299 11.76 7.49 -11.09
N SER A 300 12.43 6.66 -11.91
CA SER A 300 11.80 5.91 -13.03
C SER A 300 11.37 4.48 -12.69
N ALA A 301 11.14 4.17 -11.43
CA ALA A 301 10.67 2.84 -11.04
C ALA A 301 9.29 2.56 -11.67
N LYS A 302 9.18 1.42 -12.36
CA LYS A 302 7.94 0.99 -13.02
C LYS A 302 7.01 0.35 -12.01
N THR A 303 5.72 0.66 -12.11
CA THR A 303 4.68 0.17 -11.18
C THR A 303 4.36 -1.31 -11.39
N GLU A 304 4.53 -1.82 -12.61
CA GLU A 304 4.11 -3.17 -13.04
C GLU A 304 2.63 -3.52 -12.73
N ILE A 305 1.80 -2.52 -12.45
CA ILE A 305 0.40 -2.69 -12.07
C ILE A 305 -0.42 -3.38 -13.17
N MET A 306 -0.17 -3.04 -14.45
CA MET A 306 -0.84 -3.68 -15.59
C MET A 306 -0.51 -5.17 -15.68
N ALA A 307 0.68 -5.59 -15.26
CA ALA A 307 1.01 -7.00 -15.18
C ALA A 307 0.30 -7.66 -14.00
N ASN A 308 0.26 -7.02 -12.86
CA ASN A 308 -0.29 -7.60 -11.64
C ASN A 308 -1.82 -7.73 -11.65
N CYS A 309 -2.54 -6.78 -12.23
CA CYS A 309 -3.99 -6.64 -12.08
C CYS A 309 -4.80 -6.96 -13.35
N VAL A 310 -4.15 -7.34 -14.44
CA VAL A 310 -4.81 -7.70 -15.72
C VAL A 310 -4.77 -9.21 -15.93
N PRO A 311 -5.84 -9.83 -16.49
CA PRO A 311 -5.86 -11.28 -16.77
C PRO A 311 -4.66 -11.75 -17.59
N MET A 312 -4.23 -12.97 -17.37
CA MET A 312 -3.21 -13.61 -18.20
C MET A 312 -3.82 -14.08 -19.52
N TRP A 313 -4.20 -13.15 -20.36
CA TRP A 313 -4.92 -13.41 -21.60
C TRP A 313 -4.05 -14.00 -22.72
N ASN A 314 -2.74 -13.75 -22.68
CA ASN A 314 -1.77 -14.12 -23.72
C ASN A 314 -1.09 -15.48 -23.50
N ASN A 315 -1.70 -16.37 -22.73
CA ASN A 315 -1.20 -17.73 -22.55
C ASN A 315 -1.93 -18.73 -23.49
N ASN A 316 -1.38 -19.94 -23.59
CA ASN A 316 -1.93 -21.00 -24.45
C ASN A 316 -3.27 -21.56 -23.93
N VAL A 317 -3.78 -21.10 -22.81
CA VAL A 317 -5.07 -21.54 -22.24
C VAL A 317 -6.24 -20.81 -22.90
N VAL A 318 -6.07 -19.54 -23.25
CA VAL A 318 -7.12 -18.75 -23.91
C VAL A 318 -7.13 -19.06 -25.40
N LYS A 319 -7.89 -20.08 -25.75
CA LYS A 319 -8.04 -20.54 -27.13
C LYS A 319 -9.30 -20.00 -27.77
N THR A 320 -9.27 -19.88 -29.11
CA THR A 320 -10.47 -19.67 -29.91
C THR A 320 -11.39 -20.88 -29.84
N PRO A 321 -12.67 -20.75 -30.18
CA PRO A 321 -13.57 -21.90 -30.34
C PRO A 321 -13.08 -22.94 -31.36
N SER A 322 -12.21 -22.57 -32.30
CA SER A 322 -11.53 -23.51 -33.21
C SER A 322 -10.34 -24.25 -32.57
N GLY A 323 -10.06 -24.01 -31.27
CA GLY A 323 -9.01 -24.69 -30.50
C GLY A 323 -7.59 -24.15 -30.69
N LYS A 324 -7.41 -23.05 -31.43
CA LYS A 324 -6.12 -22.41 -31.67
C LYS A 324 -5.84 -21.33 -30.61
N THR A 325 -4.57 -20.95 -30.41
CA THR A 325 -4.18 -19.84 -29.56
C THR A 325 -4.85 -18.55 -30.04
N GLY A 326 -5.51 -17.83 -29.13
CA GLY A 326 -6.32 -16.65 -29.49
C GLY A 326 -5.50 -15.35 -29.57
N PHE A 327 -4.44 -15.25 -28.77
CA PHE A 327 -3.65 -14.03 -28.64
C PHE A 327 -2.18 -14.29 -28.86
N ALA A 328 -1.50 -13.37 -29.52
CA ALA A 328 -0.07 -13.44 -29.70
C ALA A 328 0.65 -13.34 -28.34
N VAL A 329 1.65 -14.17 -28.15
CA VAL A 329 2.56 -14.12 -26.99
C VAL A 329 3.59 -13.01 -27.16
N THR A 330 3.85 -12.62 -28.41
CA THR A 330 4.75 -11.52 -28.76
C THR A 330 3.97 -10.22 -28.85
N PRO A 331 4.61 -9.12 -28.55
CA PRO A 331 4.01 -7.81 -28.32
C PRO A 331 3.61 -7.05 -29.58
N ASP A 332 4.20 -7.36 -30.70
CA ASP A 332 3.96 -6.71 -31.98
C ASP A 332 2.84 -7.40 -32.75
N SER A 333 1.79 -7.75 -32.06
CA SER A 333 0.63 -8.44 -32.63
C SER A 333 -0.34 -7.49 -33.35
N LYS A 334 0.05 -6.26 -33.59
CA LYS A 334 -0.74 -5.37 -34.41
C LYS A 334 -0.68 -5.82 -35.87
N ASP A 335 -1.81 -6.17 -36.43
CA ASP A 335 -1.96 -6.34 -37.84
C ASP A 335 -2.75 -5.14 -38.40
N VAL A 336 -2.02 -4.07 -38.65
CA VAL A 336 -2.58 -2.83 -39.21
C VAL A 336 -3.19 -3.06 -40.60
N THR A 337 -2.75 -4.10 -41.33
CA THR A 337 -3.22 -4.37 -42.70
C THR A 337 -4.58 -5.06 -42.75
N ALA A 338 -5.01 -5.66 -41.62
CA ALA A 338 -6.32 -6.32 -41.53
C ALA A 338 -7.40 -5.44 -40.88
N GLY A 339 -7.12 -4.18 -40.59
CA GLY A 339 -8.04 -3.33 -39.84
C GLY A 339 -8.19 -3.73 -38.38
N ILE A 340 -7.43 -4.70 -37.88
CA ILE A 340 -7.35 -5.11 -36.50
C ILE A 340 -6.22 -4.31 -35.88
N VAL A 341 -6.57 -3.16 -35.37
CA VAL A 341 -5.60 -2.14 -34.97
C VAL A 341 -5.16 -2.29 -33.52
N GLU A 342 -5.73 -3.20 -32.76
CA GLU A 342 -5.50 -3.28 -31.34
C GLU A 342 -4.27 -4.12 -31.03
N ASP A 343 -3.17 -3.44 -30.67
CA ASP A 343 -2.10 -4.06 -29.91
C ASP A 343 -2.60 -4.27 -28.48
N VAL A 344 -3.11 -5.48 -28.22
CA VAL A 344 -3.75 -5.83 -26.94
C VAL A 344 -2.79 -5.65 -25.77
N ASN A 345 -1.49 -5.90 -25.96
CA ASN A 345 -0.48 -5.67 -24.92
C ASN A 345 -0.30 -4.20 -24.63
N LYS A 346 -0.26 -3.37 -25.66
CA LYS A 346 -0.08 -1.94 -25.50
C LYS A 346 -1.33 -1.28 -24.91
N THR A 347 -2.49 -1.72 -25.33
CA THR A 347 -3.79 -1.16 -24.93
C THR A 347 -4.20 -1.55 -23.52
N TYR A 348 -3.96 -2.80 -23.12
CA TYR A 348 -4.44 -3.33 -21.84
C TYR A 348 -3.32 -3.77 -20.88
N GLY A 349 -2.11 -3.93 -21.36
CA GLY A 349 -0.96 -4.45 -20.63
C GLY A 349 -0.79 -5.97 -20.78
N ARG A 350 0.44 -6.44 -20.60
CA ARG A 350 0.75 -7.87 -20.47
C ARG A 350 0.38 -8.33 -19.08
N GLY A 351 -0.78 -8.95 -18.91
CA GLY A 351 -1.23 -9.45 -17.63
C GLY A 351 -0.52 -10.73 -17.19
N ILE A 352 -0.29 -10.85 -15.88
CA ILE A 352 0.12 -12.08 -15.20
C ILE A 352 -0.87 -12.47 -14.09
N ALA A 353 -1.83 -11.59 -13.83
CA ALA A 353 -2.96 -11.82 -12.92
C ALA A 353 -2.55 -12.23 -11.49
N ARG A 354 -1.62 -11.52 -10.87
CA ARG A 354 -1.31 -11.76 -9.47
C ARG A 354 -2.46 -11.42 -8.56
N VAL A 355 -3.16 -10.33 -8.85
CA VAL A 355 -4.32 -9.85 -8.13
C VAL A 355 -5.56 -10.06 -8.99
N ARG A 356 -6.44 -10.94 -8.54
CA ARG A 356 -7.70 -11.23 -9.21
C ARG A 356 -8.86 -10.70 -8.40
N PRO A 357 -9.71 -9.81 -8.95
CA PRO A 357 -10.91 -9.32 -8.28
C PRO A 357 -11.91 -10.44 -7.97
N THR A 358 -12.55 -10.38 -6.80
CA THR A 358 -13.65 -11.27 -6.41
C THR A 358 -14.94 -10.94 -7.17
N ASN A 359 -15.92 -11.83 -7.11
CA ASN A 359 -17.25 -11.55 -7.69
C ASN A 359 -17.93 -10.38 -6.96
N TYR A 360 -17.68 -10.21 -5.67
CA TYR A 360 -18.17 -9.08 -4.90
C TYR A 360 -17.71 -7.75 -5.53
N PHE A 361 -16.41 -7.58 -5.76
CA PHE A 361 -15.87 -6.36 -6.36
C PHE A 361 -16.24 -6.21 -7.84
N GLN A 362 -16.30 -7.30 -8.62
CA GLN A 362 -16.63 -7.22 -10.04
C GLN A 362 -18.12 -6.97 -10.31
N TYR A 363 -19.02 -7.46 -9.43
CA TYR A 363 -20.45 -7.52 -9.74
C TYR A 363 -21.31 -6.98 -8.60
N THR A 364 -21.15 -7.43 -7.36
CA THR A 364 -22.12 -7.26 -6.28
C THR A 364 -22.27 -5.81 -5.85
N ILE A 365 -21.19 -5.06 -5.74
CA ILE A 365 -21.20 -3.66 -5.31
C ILE A 365 -21.74 -2.68 -6.36
N TRP A 366 -22.02 -3.15 -7.58
CA TRP A 366 -22.52 -2.35 -8.69
C TRP A 366 -24.00 -2.67 -8.91
N THR A 367 -24.86 -1.94 -8.25
CA THR A 367 -26.33 -2.08 -8.30
C THR A 367 -26.93 -1.12 -9.33
N GLU A 368 -28.27 -1.01 -9.36
CA GLU A 368 -28.94 -0.01 -10.22
C GLU A 368 -28.58 1.44 -9.84
N LYS A 369 -28.23 1.71 -8.55
CA LYS A 369 -27.77 3.04 -8.11
C LYS A 369 -26.41 3.42 -8.68
N GLU A 370 -25.62 2.45 -9.15
CA GLU A 370 -24.30 2.63 -9.78
C GLU A 370 -24.35 2.49 -11.31
N LYS A 371 -25.54 2.44 -11.92
CA LYS A 371 -25.68 2.25 -13.36
C LYS A 371 -24.98 3.30 -14.20
N ASN A 372 -25.03 4.54 -13.76
CA ASN A 372 -24.39 5.68 -14.43
C ASN A 372 -23.00 6.02 -13.85
N ASP A 373 -22.57 5.30 -12.81
CA ASP A 373 -21.29 5.56 -12.15
C ASP A 373 -20.11 5.44 -13.13
N LEU A 374 -19.38 6.54 -13.29
CA LEU A 374 -18.22 6.60 -14.19
C LEU A 374 -17.10 5.62 -13.79
N ARG A 375 -17.07 5.17 -12.54
CA ARG A 375 -16.12 4.15 -12.03
C ARG A 375 -16.62 2.73 -12.28
N GLY A 376 -17.90 2.58 -12.59
CA GLY A 376 -18.64 1.32 -12.51
C GLY A 376 -18.37 0.36 -13.65
N ARG A 377 -18.68 -0.92 -13.39
CA ARG A 377 -18.58 -2.00 -14.39
C ARG A 377 -19.47 -1.81 -15.62
N TYR A 378 -20.51 -1.01 -15.50
CA TYR A 378 -21.42 -0.69 -16.63
C TYR A 378 -20.79 0.29 -17.61
N ASN A 379 -19.85 1.12 -17.14
CA ASN A 379 -19.08 2.02 -17.98
C ASN A 379 -17.93 1.29 -18.66
N ARG A 380 -18.08 1.07 -19.98
CA ARG A 380 -17.12 0.31 -20.78
C ARG A 380 -15.81 1.06 -21.03
N ASP A 381 -15.77 2.34 -20.81
CA ASP A 381 -14.54 3.12 -20.86
C ASP A 381 -13.69 2.91 -19.59
N SER A 382 -14.33 2.76 -18.44
CA SER A 382 -13.66 2.53 -17.15
C SER A 382 -13.28 1.07 -16.91
N TRP A 383 -14.15 0.12 -17.31
CA TRP A 383 -13.92 -1.31 -17.12
C TRP A 383 -13.69 -2.05 -18.43
N ARG A 384 -12.78 -3.03 -18.38
CA ARG A 384 -12.56 -4.01 -19.46
C ARG A 384 -12.86 -5.42 -18.98
N ARG A 385 -13.26 -6.28 -19.92
CA ARG A 385 -13.53 -7.71 -19.70
C ARG A 385 -12.74 -8.49 -20.74
N MET A 386 -12.51 -9.77 -20.47
CA MET A 386 -11.90 -10.65 -21.46
C MET A 386 -12.70 -10.72 -22.76
N GLU A 387 -14.04 -10.65 -22.66
CA GLU A 387 -14.96 -10.63 -23.81
C GLU A 387 -14.87 -9.36 -24.66
N ASP A 388 -14.17 -8.34 -24.20
CA ASP A 388 -13.91 -7.11 -24.97
C ASP A 388 -12.65 -7.22 -25.83
N LEU A 389 -11.76 -8.17 -25.52
CA LEU A 389 -10.53 -8.39 -26.27
C LEU A 389 -10.82 -9.04 -27.64
N ILE A 390 -9.96 -8.76 -28.61
CA ILE A 390 -10.08 -9.27 -29.98
C ILE A 390 -8.98 -10.29 -30.22
N TYR A 391 -9.34 -11.47 -30.72
CA TYR A 391 -8.36 -12.48 -31.13
C TYR A 391 -7.46 -11.96 -32.26
N ASN A 392 -6.17 -11.87 -31.98
CA ASN A 392 -5.20 -11.22 -32.86
C ASN A 392 -3.92 -12.04 -33.12
N ASP A 393 -3.90 -13.32 -32.78
CA ASP A 393 -2.72 -14.13 -33.05
C ASP A 393 -2.47 -14.20 -34.57
N PRO A 394 -1.29 -13.81 -35.06
CA PRO A 394 -0.95 -13.86 -36.50
C PRO A 394 -1.10 -15.26 -37.14
N ALA A 395 -0.97 -16.32 -36.35
CA ALA A 395 -1.17 -17.67 -36.83
C ALA A 395 -2.64 -17.94 -37.23
N LEU A 396 -3.61 -17.29 -36.58
CA LEU A 396 -5.02 -17.36 -36.95
C LEU A 396 -5.25 -16.76 -38.35
N LYS A 397 -4.65 -15.60 -38.61
CA LYS A 397 -4.72 -14.94 -39.91
C LYS A 397 -4.11 -15.81 -40.99
N LYS A 398 -2.89 -16.31 -40.77
CA LYS A 398 -2.19 -17.18 -41.73
C LYS A 398 -2.99 -18.43 -42.06
N ALA A 399 -3.76 -18.93 -41.09
CA ALA A 399 -4.59 -20.12 -41.25
C ALA A 399 -6.01 -19.83 -41.78
N ASN A 400 -6.34 -18.55 -42.11
CA ASN A 400 -7.68 -18.10 -42.46
C ASN A 400 -8.74 -18.53 -41.40
N ASP A 401 -8.38 -18.48 -40.13
CA ASP A 401 -9.25 -18.89 -39.03
C ASP A 401 -10.42 -17.90 -38.88
N PRO A 402 -11.69 -18.37 -38.81
CA PRO A 402 -12.86 -17.51 -38.77
C PRO A 402 -12.94 -16.65 -37.48
N TRP A 403 -12.13 -16.95 -36.46
CA TRP A 403 -12.10 -16.21 -35.20
C TRP A 403 -11.09 -15.07 -35.17
N TYR A 404 -10.19 -15.00 -36.15
CA TYR A 404 -9.31 -13.84 -36.25
C TYR A 404 -10.12 -12.54 -36.36
N GLY A 405 -9.83 -11.54 -35.53
CA GLY A 405 -10.55 -10.27 -35.52
C GLY A 405 -11.90 -10.29 -34.81
N LYS A 406 -12.29 -11.40 -34.19
CA LYS A 406 -13.52 -11.48 -33.40
C LYS A 406 -13.25 -11.37 -31.91
N LYS A 407 -14.27 -10.94 -31.17
CA LYS A 407 -14.22 -10.85 -29.71
C LYS A 407 -13.95 -12.19 -29.07
N ALA A 408 -13.20 -12.20 -27.97
CA ALA A 408 -12.87 -13.40 -27.22
C ALA A 408 -14.11 -14.04 -26.58
N VAL A 409 -14.13 -15.35 -26.59
CA VAL A 409 -15.18 -16.17 -25.98
C VAL A 409 -14.53 -17.07 -24.94
N LYS A 410 -15.15 -17.19 -23.76
CA LYS A 410 -14.65 -18.07 -22.70
C LYS A 410 -14.66 -19.51 -23.19
N PRO A 411 -13.51 -20.22 -23.19
CA PRO A 411 -13.46 -21.62 -23.55
C PRO A 411 -14.38 -22.47 -22.65
N VAL A 412 -15.21 -23.32 -23.26
CA VAL A 412 -16.21 -24.13 -22.53
C VAL A 412 -15.56 -25.06 -21.51
N ASN A 413 -14.40 -25.61 -21.83
CA ASN A 413 -13.66 -26.56 -20.98
C ASN A 413 -12.53 -25.91 -20.19
N MET A 414 -12.60 -24.57 -19.93
CA MET A 414 -11.60 -23.90 -19.14
C MET A 414 -11.64 -24.40 -17.69
N SER A 415 -10.52 -24.89 -17.18
CA SER A 415 -10.41 -25.34 -15.78
C SER A 415 -10.70 -24.20 -14.80
N CYS A 416 -11.06 -24.53 -13.56
CA CYS A 416 -11.26 -23.54 -12.50
C CYS A 416 -10.00 -22.68 -12.31
N GLY A 417 -8.82 -23.31 -12.19
CA GLY A 417 -7.55 -22.60 -12.05
C GLY A 417 -7.23 -21.67 -13.22
N ASP A 418 -7.49 -22.09 -14.45
CA ASP A 418 -7.29 -21.24 -15.62
C ASP A 418 -8.29 -20.09 -15.67
N SER A 419 -9.55 -20.33 -15.28
CA SER A 419 -10.57 -19.29 -15.18
C SER A 419 -10.21 -18.23 -14.14
N ILE A 420 -9.61 -18.63 -13.01
CA ILE A 420 -9.13 -17.69 -11.99
C ILE A 420 -8.08 -16.74 -12.56
N ARG A 421 -7.11 -17.26 -13.28
CA ARG A 421 -5.98 -16.49 -13.80
C ARG A 421 -6.28 -15.75 -15.10
N CYS A 422 -7.11 -16.32 -15.97
CA CYS A 422 -7.23 -15.87 -17.36
C CYS A 422 -8.57 -15.24 -17.70
N TRP A 423 -9.59 -15.30 -16.83
CA TRP A 423 -10.93 -14.84 -17.19
C TRP A 423 -11.63 -14.05 -16.10
N PHE A 424 -11.42 -12.73 -16.10
CA PHE A 424 -12.09 -11.79 -15.20
C PHE A 424 -12.12 -10.38 -15.80
N SER A 425 -12.94 -9.49 -15.20
CA SER A 425 -13.02 -8.07 -15.54
C SER A 425 -12.11 -7.25 -14.62
N TRP A 426 -11.63 -6.11 -15.09
CA TRP A 426 -10.76 -5.22 -14.29
C TRP A 426 -11.09 -3.75 -14.52
N PRO A 427 -10.87 -2.87 -13.51
CA PRO A 427 -11.05 -1.43 -13.62
C PRO A 427 -9.87 -0.83 -14.39
N HIS A 428 -9.98 -0.76 -15.70
CA HIS A 428 -8.91 -0.37 -16.60
C HIS A 428 -8.35 1.01 -16.27
N TYR A 429 -9.22 1.98 -16.00
CA TYR A 429 -8.84 3.36 -15.68
C TYR A 429 -7.92 3.46 -14.43
N LYS A 430 -8.04 2.53 -13.49
CA LYS A 430 -7.23 2.48 -12.26
C LYS A 430 -5.82 1.91 -12.48
N VAL A 431 -5.71 0.97 -13.39
CA VAL A 431 -4.49 0.16 -13.53
C VAL A 431 -3.71 0.45 -14.81
N TYR A 432 -4.28 1.24 -15.73
CA TYR A 432 -3.63 1.59 -16.99
C TYR A 432 -2.57 2.67 -16.79
N ILE A 433 -1.31 2.28 -16.94
CA ILE A 433 -0.17 3.19 -16.92
C ILE A 433 0.68 2.87 -18.15
N PRO A 434 0.60 3.69 -19.22
CA PRO A 434 1.34 3.44 -20.43
C PRO A 434 2.85 3.47 -20.18
N ASP A 435 3.58 2.64 -20.91
CA ASP A 435 5.05 2.64 -20.87
C ASP A 435 5.58 2.85 -22.29
N PRO A 436 5.81 4.10 -22.70
CA PRO A 436 6.30 4.41 -24.05
C PRO A 436 7.71 3.88 -24.31
N THR A 437 8.44 3.48 -23.25
CA THR A 437 9.79 2.95 -23.34
C THR A 437 9.83 1.42 -23.34
N ALA A 438 8.68 0.76 -23.16
CA ALA A 438 8.63 -0.70 -23.15
C ALA A 438 8.97 -1.25 -24.53
N GLY A 439 10.01 -2.06 -24.57
CA GLY A 439 10.28 -2.93 -25.71
C GLY A 439 9.19 -3.99 -25.87
N SER A 440 9.22 -4.66 -27.00
CA SER A 440 8.27 -5.69 -27.37
C SER A 440 8.07 -6.74 -26.25
N GLY A 441 6.83 -6.99 -25.80
CA GLY A 441 6.43 -7.97 -24.78
C GLY A 441 6.47 -7.51 -23.33
N GLN A 442 6.84 -6.27 -23.07
CA GLN A 442 7.12 -5.79 -21.71
C GLN A 442 6.09 -4.78 -21.19
N TRP A 443 4.92 -4.69 -21.78
CA TRP A 443 3.85 -3.76 -21.34
C TRP A 443 3.29 -4.14 -19.96
N LYS A 444 4.09 -3.89 -18.91
CA LYS A 444 3.74 -4.23 -17.52
C LYS A 444 3.17 -3.06 -16.72
N GLY A 445 3.29 -1.87 -17.23
CA GLY A 445 3.01 -0.59 -16.60
C GLY A 445 4.27 0.26 -16.48
N GLY A 446 4.14 1.54 -16.82
CA GLY A 446 5.20 2.53 -16.80
C GLY A 446 5.44 3.14 -15.43
N SER A 447 6.18 4.24 -15.43
CA SER A 447 6.37 5.09 -14.26
C SER A 447 5.20 6.07 -14.15
N SER A 448 4.67 6.23 -12.95
CA SER A 448 3.59 7.17 -12.63
C SER A 448 3.70 7.56 -11.17
N PRO A 449 3.41 8.81 -10.81
CA PRO A 449 3.11 9.14 -9.43
C PRO A 449 1.94 8.30 -8.93
N ILE A 450 1.95 7.97 -7.63
CA ILE A 450 0.89 7.21 -6.98
C ILE A 450 0.29 8.07 -5.89
N TYR A 451 -1.05 8.06 -5.75
CA TYR A 451 -1.69 8.61 -4.58
C TYR A 451 -1.44 7.70 -3.38
N LEU A 452 -0.65 8.17 -2.43
CA LEU A 452 -0.54 7.55 -1.12
C LEU A 452 -1.68 8.01 -0.21
N MET A 453 -2.12 9.27 -0.37
CA MET A 453 -3.26 9.86 0.33
C MET A 453 -3.93 10.89 -0.59
N ARG A 454 -5.26 10.88 -0.66
CA ARG A 454 -6.04 11.92 -1.35
C ARG A 454 -7.37 12.19 -0.65
N SER A 455 -7.96 13.33 -0.93
CA SER A 455 -9.14 13.82 -0.19
C SER A 455 -10.37 12.95 -0.31
N ALA A 456 -10.56 12.16 -1.36
CA ALA A 456 -11.67 11.22 -1.43
C ALA A 456 -11.65 10.20 -0.27
N GLU A 457 -10.46 9.72 0.16
CA GLU A 457 -10.35 8.88 1.35
C GLU A 457 -10.82 9.61 2.60
N VAL A 458 -10.53 10.92 2.70
CA VAL A 458 -10.93 11.74 3.86
C VAL A 458 -12.46 11.86 3.93
N TYR A 459 -13.16 12.10 2.82
CA TYR A 459 -14.63 12.10 2.79
C TYR A 459 -15.20 10.76 3.25
N LEU A 460 -14.61 9.65 2.81
CA LEU A 460 -15.05 8.31 3.19
C LEU A 460 -14.75 7.98 4.67
N MET A 461 -13.67 8.51 5.22
CA MET A 461 -13.38 8.44 6.67
C MET A 461 -14.35 9.31 7.49
N LEU A 462 -14.72 10.50 7.00
CA LEU A 462 -15.74 11.33 7.63
C LEU A 462 -17.09 10.61 7.67
N ALA A 463 -17.50 10.00 6.55
CA ALA A 463 -18.72 9.19 6.50
C ALA A 463 -18.70 8.06 7.54
N GLU A 464 -17.58 7.36 7.68
CA GLU A 464 -17.41 6.31 8.68
C GLU A 464 -17.47 6.87 10.11
N CYS A 465 -16.84 8.01 10.39
CA CYS A 465 -16.92 8.65 11.71
C CYS A 465 -18.34 9.04 12.08
N TYR A 466 -19.11 9.60 11.15
CA TYR A 466 -20.53 9.92 11.36
C TYR A 466 -21.38 8.67 11.57
N TYR A 467 -21.09 7.57 10.87
CA TYR A 467 -21.73 6.27 11.11
C TYR A 467 -21.49 5.76 12.55
N TRP A 468 -20.26 5.83 13.04
CA TRP A 468 -19.94 5.41 14.42
C TRP A 468 -20.65 6.27 15.47
N LYS A 469 -21.02 7.49 15.13
CA LYS A 469 -21.79 8.43 15.96
C LYS A 469 -23.30 8.36 15.75
N ASP A 470 -23.80 7.39 15.00
CA ASP A 470 -25.22 7.24 14.63
C ASP A 470 -25.81 8.46 13.88
N ASN A 471 -24.98 9.30 13.29
CA ASN A 471 -25.39 10.41 12.44
C ASN A 471 -25.41 9.99 10.96
N LEU A 472 -26.39 9.14 10.61
CA LEU A 472 -26.47 8.51 9.29
C LEU A 472 -26.76 9.53 8.17
N GLY A 473 -27.39 10.65 8.49
CA GLY A 473 -27.63 11.73 7.51
C GLY A 473 -26.33 12.38 7.04
N GLU A 474 -25.46 12.76 7.98
CA GLU A 474 -24.14 13.31 7.63
C GLU A 474 -23.22 12.26 6.99
N ALA A 475 -23.32 11.00 7.42
CA ALA A 475 -22.60 9.91 6.74
C ALA A 475 -23.00 9.81 5.26
N ALA A 476 -24.31 9.87 4.95
CA ALA A 476 -24.82 9.90 3.58
C ALA A 476 -24.32 11.14 2.82
N ASN A 477 -24.33 12.32 3.45
CA ASN A 477 -23.83 13.55 2.84
C ASN A 477 -22.36 13.41 2.41
N MET A 478 -21.52 12.86 3.25
CA MET A 478 -20.09 12.67 2.93
C MET A 478 -19.88 11.67 1.78
N LEU A 479 -20.60 10.54 1.77
CA LEU A 479 -20.57 9.59 0.66
C LEU A 479 -21.06 10.25 -0.65
N ASN A 480 -22.12 11.04 -0.58
CA ASN A 480 -22.72 11.68 -1.74
C ASN A 480 -21.80 12.72 -2.41
N VAL A 481 -20.87 13.31 -1.70
CA VAL A 481 -19.84 14.16 -2.32
C VAL A 481 -19.00 13.35 -3.32
N VAL A 482 -18.57 12.16 -2.93
CA VAL A 482 -17.78 11.27 -3.78
C VAL A 482 -18.63 10.69 -4.91
N ARG A 483 -19.85 10.26 -4.61
CA ARG A 483 -20.81 9.67 -5.56
C ARG A 483 -21.23 10.66 -6.64
N LYS A 484 -21.55 11.89 -6.27
CA LYS A 484 -21.93 12.95 -7.20
C LYS A 484 -20.82 13.25 -8.22
N ARG A 485 -19.56 13.29 -7.77
CA ARG A 485 -18.42 13.47 -8.66
C ARG A 485 -18.30 12.34 -9.71
N ALA A 486 -18.69 11.12 -9.33
CA ALA A 486 -18.65 9.93 -10.15
C ALA A 486 -19.96 9.66 -10.94
N ASP A 487 -20.93 10.56 -10.88
CA ASP A 487 -22.24 10.42 -11.54
C ASP A 487 -23.08 9.21 -11.06
N ALA A 488 -22.87 8.79 -9.81
CA ALA A 488 -23.67 7.75 -9.15
C ALA A 488 -24.87 8.34 -8.41
N ASP A 489 -25.97 7.60 -8.33
CA ASP A 489 -27.18 8.04 -7.63
C ASP A 489 -26.90 8.30 -6.15
N PRO A 490 -27.54 9.32 -5.53
CA PRO A 490 -27.32 9.64 -4.14
C PRO A 490 -27.88 8.57 -3.19
N LEU A 491 -27.26 8.46 -2.02
CA LEU A 491 -27.71 7.65 -0.89
C LEU A 491 -28.50 8.51 0.09
N THR A 492 -29.43 7.89 0.81
CA THR A 492 -30.15 8.46 1.94
C THR A 492 -29.63 7.90 3.26
N ALA A 493 -30.05 8.46 4.40
CA ALA A 493 -29.69 7.93 5.72
C ALA A 493 -30.08 6.46 5.91
N GLN A 494 -31.16 6.00 5.26
CA GLN A 494 -31.63 4.61 5.33
C GLN A 494 -30.73 3.63 4.57
N ASP A 495 -29.96 4.12 3.61
CA ASP A 495 -29.01 3.29 2.86
C ASP A 495 -27.71 3.05 3.65
N ILE A 496 -27.47 3.84 4.71
CA ILE A 496 -26.19 3.87 5.40
C ILE A 496 -26.07 2.76 6.43
N ASN A 497 -25.10 1.93 6.22
CA ASN A 497 -24.55 0.94 7.15
C ASN A 497 -23.04 0.79 6.86
N ILE A 498 -22.34 0.01 7.70
CA ILE A 498 -20.90 -0.18 7.50
C ILE A 498 -20.60 -0.84 6.14
N GLY A 499 -21.48 -1.71 5.66
CA GLY A 499 -21.34 -2.38 4.37
C GLY A 499 -21.37 -1.40 3.20
N GLU A 500 -22.30 -0.43 3.19
CA GLU A 500 -22.35 0.56 2.11
C GLU A 500 -21.15 1.53 2.15
N ILE A 501 -20.67 1.87 3.34
CA ILE A 501 -19.42 2.65 3.47
C ILE A 501 -18.24 1.86 2.87
N LEU A 502 -18.14 0.57 3.16
CA LEU A 502 -17.10 -0.31 2.60
C LEU A 502 -17.27 -0.52 1.08
N ASN A 503 -18.51 -0.58 0.58
CA ASN A 503 -18.80 -0.62 -0.85
C ASN A 503 -18.29 0.64 -1.55
N GLU A 504 -18.59 1.82 -1.00
CA GLU A 504 -18.16 3.09 -1.60
C GLU A 504 -16.63 3.24 -1.55
N ARG A 505 -16.00 2.81 -0.45
CA ARG A 505 -14.53 2.73 -0.37
C ARG A 505 -13.95 1.80 -1.43
N ALA A 506 -14.58 0.66 -1.69
CA ALA A 506 -14.14 -0.27 -2.73
C ALA A 506 -14.26 0.32 -4.15
N ARG A 507 -15.38 1.02 -4.44
CA ARG A 507 -15.59 1.71 -5.74
C ARG A 507 -14.56 2.80 -5.97
N GLU A 508 -14.28 3.61 -4.95
CA GLU A 508 -13.43 4.79 -5.06
C GLU A 508 -11.93 4.50 -4.90
N LEU A 509 -11.56 3.65 -3.93
CA LEU A 509 -10.18 3.52 -3.45
C LEU A 509 -9.50 2.19 -3.84
N TYR A 510 -10.09 1.43 -4.78
CA TYR A 510 -9.40 0.24 -5.31
C TYR A 510 -8.00 0.60 -5.80
N TYR A 511 -7.01 -0.18 -5.37
CA TYR A 511 -5.58 0.04 -5.65
C TYR A 511 -4.98 1.34 -5.04
N GLU A 512 -5.62 1.91 -4.03
CA GLU A 512 -5.13 3.05 -3.26
C GLU A 512 -5.22 2.79 -1.76
N GLU A 513 -6.33 2.20 -1.30
CA GLU A 513 -6.57 1.88 0.11
C GLU A 513 -5.82 0.63 0.55
N HIS A 514 -5.25 0.67 1.77
CA HIS A 514 -4.81 -0.52 2.48
C HIS A 514 -6.03 -1.25 3.05
N ARG A 515 -6.68 -2.06 2.21
CA ARG A 515 -7.99 -2.65 2.50
C ARG A 515 -7.97 -3.60 3.68
N HIS A 516 -6.93 -4.45 3.79
CA HIS A 516 -6.76 -5.34 4.94
C HIS A 516 -6.68 -4.54 6.24
N ILE A 517 -5.85 -3.52 6.30
CA ILE A 517 -5.71 -2.62 7.46
C ILE A 517 -7.04 -1.95 7.83
N THR A 518 -7.81 -1.50 6.84
CA THR A 518 -9.13 -0.90 7.09
C THR A 518 -10.08 -1.89 7.73
N LEU A 519 -10.17 -3.12 7.23
CA LEU A 519 -11.01 -4.17 7.79
C LEU A 519 -10.57 -4.56 9.21
N VAL A 520 -9.26 -4.67 9.44
CA VAL A 520 -8.70 -4.94 10.79
C VAL A 520 -9.04 -3.81 11.75
N ARG A 521 -8.86 -2.55 11.35
CA ARG A 521 -9.22 -1.39 12.17
C ARG A 521 -10.71 -1.41 12.52
N ILE A 522 -11.59 -1.67 11.57
CA ILE A 522 -13.04 -1.77 11.81
C ILE A 522 -13.36 -2.92 12.78
N ALA A 523 -12.67 -4.07 12.66
CA ALA A 523 -12.85 -5.18 13.61
C ALA A 523 -12.51 -4.76 15.05
N TYR A 524 -11.39 -4.06 15.24
CA TYR A 524 -11.05 -3.48 16.54
C TYR A 524 -12.04 -2.40 16.99
N THR A 525 -12.56 -1.58 16.07
CA THR A 525 -13.52 -0.51 16.41
C THR A 525 -14.85 -1.09 16.89
N TYR A 526 -15.36 -2.14 16.25
CA TYR A 526 -16.55 -2.85 16.73
C TYR A 526 -16.33 -3.41 18.15
N ALA A 527 -15.20 -4.06 18.39
CA ALA A 527 -14.89 -4.61 19.71
C ALA A 527 -14.67 -3.51 20.77
N LEU A 528 -14.14 -2.36 20.38
CA LEU A 528 -13.92 -1.21 21.26
C LEU A 528 -15.23 -0.52 21.65
N THR A 529 -16.11 -0.30 20.68
CA THR A 529 -17.36 0.44 20.87
C THR A 529 -18.48 -0.43 21.42
N GLY A 530 -18.43 -1.74 21.21
CA GLY A 530 -19.50 -2.68 21.51
C GLY A 530 -20.76 -2.48 20.65
N LYS A 531 -20.66 -1.65 19.57
CA LYS A 531 -21.79 -1.40 18.65
C LYS A 531 -22.22 -2.70 18.00
N PRO A 532 -23.52 -3.04 18.03
CA PRO A 532 -24.02 -4.19 17.28
C PRO A 532 -23.81 -3.99 15.77
N CYS A 533 -23.36 -5.05 15.09
CA CYS A 533 -23.16 -5.00 13.65
C CYS A 533 -24.46 -5.35 12.91
N GLU A 534 -25.10 -4.37 12.33
CA GLU A 534 -26.42 -4.47 11.70
C GLU A 534 -26.47 -5.43 10.51
N ILE A 535 -25.37 -5.54 9.78
CA ILE A 535 -25.26 -6.44 8.61
C ILE A 535 -25.02 -7.91 8.98
N PHE A 536 -24.74 -8.20 10.26
CA PHE A 536 -24.58 -9.53 10.82
C PHE A 536 -25.54 -9.78 11.99
N ASP A 537 -26.82 -9.47 11.79
CA ASP A 537 -27.92 -9.74 12.71
C ASP A 537 -27.71 -9.18 14.13
N GLY A 538 -27.11 -7.99 14.23
CA GLY A 538 -26.84 -7.32 15.51
C GLY A 538 -25.70 -7.95 16.33
N ARG A 539 -24.85 -8.70 15.70
CA ARG A 539 -23.70 -9.35 16.34
C ARG A 539 -22.76 -8.32 16.99
N THR A 540 -22.27 -8.66 18.20
CA THR A 540 -21.25 -7.87 18.90
C THR A 540 -19.94 -8.65 18.98
N TYR A 541 -18.84 -7.93 18.93
CA TYR A 541 -17.49 -8.50 18.99
C TYR A 541 -16.79 -8.14 20.29
N LYS A 542 -15.93 -9.04 20.78
CA LYS A 542 -15.22 -8.89 22.05
C LYS A 542 -13.71 -8.83 21.82
N MET A 543 -13.05 -7.90 22.49
CA MET A 543 -11.62 -7.64 22.33
C MET A 543 -10.75 -8.88 22.61
N GLU A 544 -11.09 -9.62 23.64
CA GLU A 544 -10.34 -10.81 24.06
C GLU A 544 -10.38 -11.98 23.06
N ASN A 545 -11.34 -11.97 22.13
CA ASN A 545 -11.61 -13.09 21.23
C ASN A 545 -11.33 -12.75 19.74
N LEU A 546 -10.81 -11.58 19.44
CA LEU A 546 -10.66 -11.14 18.03
C LEU A 546 -9.86 -12.11 17.15
N CYS A 547 -8.82 -12.76 17.69
CA CYS A 547 -8.06 -13.78 16.97
C CYS A 547 -8.50 -15.22 17.30
N GLY A 548 -9.72 -15.40 17.82
CA GLY A 548 -10.23 -16.68 18.33
C GLY A 548 -9.80 -16.96 19.77
N PRO A 549 -10.35 -18.02 20.40
CA PRO A 549 -9.96 -18.44 21.74
C PRO A 549 -8.46 -18.75 21.81
N LYS A 550 -7.85 -18.43 22.96
CA LYS A 550 -6.40 -18.62 23.15
C LYS A 550 -6.01 -20.10 22.92
N GLY A 551 -4.96 -20.30 22.16
CA GLY A 551 -4.44 -21.64 21.81
C GLY A 551 -5.21 -22.36 20.70
N THR A 552 -6.17 -21.71 20.05
CA THR A 552 -6.93 -22.28 18.93
C THR A 552 -6.34 -21.79 17.59
N SER A 553 -6.08 -22.72 16.67
CA SER A 553 -5.70 -22.46 15.28
C SER A 553 -6.76 -22.97 14.31
N ASN A 554 -6.75 -22.46 13.08
CA ASN A 554 -7.62 -22.91 11.99
C ASN A 554 -9.14 -22.83 12.28
N LEU A 555 -9.55 -21.93 13.18
CA LEU A 555 -10.94 -21.68 13.51
C LEU A 555 -11.64 -20.95 12.35
N LYS A 556 -12.77 -21.49 11.91
CA LYS A 556 -13.55 -20.99 10.76
C LYS A 556 -14.96 -20.50 11.13
N ASP A 557 -15.28 -20.49 12.41
CA ASP A 557 -16.58 -20.02 12.89
C ASP A 557 -16.65 -18.48 12.84
N THR A 558 -17.79 -17.99 12.42
CA THR A 558 -18.10 -16.55 12.42
C THR A 558 -18.43 -16.04 13.82
N GLY A 559 -18.30 -14.72 14.04
CA GLY A 559 -18.68 -14.08 15.30
C GLY A 559 -17.51 -13.68 16.20
N TYR A 560 -16.29 -13.97 15.82
CA TYR A 560 -15.10 -13.60 16.58
C TYR A 560 -14.58 -12.22 16.21
N ASN A 561 -14.54 -11.90 14.92
CA ASN A 561 -14.16 -10.57 14.44
C ASN A 561 -14.85 -10.21 13.13
N PHE A 562 -15.01 -8.91 12.92
CA PHE A 562 -15.63 -8.36 11.71
C PHE A 562 -14.84 -8.69 10.44
N TRP A 563 -13.50 -8.69 10.49
CA TRP A 563 -12.63 -8.97 9.34
C TRP A 563 -12.93 -10.34 8.73
N PHE A 564 -12.99 -11.38 9.58
CA PHE A 564 -13.27 -12.75 9.13
C PHE A 564 -14.70 -12.90 8.63
N ASP A 565 -15.69 -12.34 9.37
CA ASP A 565 -17.10 -12.42 9.01
C ASP A 565 -17.36 -11.72 7.66
N TRP A 566 -16.78 -10.53 7.47
CA TRP A 566 -16.89 -9.76 6.23
C TRP A 566 -16.28 -10.50 5.04
N ILE A 567 -15.05 -10.99 5.13
CA ILE A 567 -14.41 -11.71 4.04
C ILE A 567 -15.12 -13.04 3.79
N SER A 568 -15.52 -13.77 4.81
CA SER A 568 -16.29 -15.02 4.66
C SER A 568 -17.62 -14.81 3.95
N GLN A 569 -18.27 -13.67 4.12
CA GLN A 569 -19.53 -13.33 3.47
C GLN A 569 -19.31 -12.94 2.00
N TYR A 570 -18.34 -12.09 1.71
CA TYR A 570 -18.24 -11.42 0.43
C TYR A 570 -17.16 -11.95 -0.52
N ASN A 571 -16.13 -12.64 0.00
CA ASN A 571 -15.13 -13.28 -0.85
C ASN A 571 -15.60 -14.68 -1.24
N ASN A 572 -15.80 -14.90 -2.54
CA ASN A 572 -16.34 -16.15 -3.06
C ASN A 572 -15.27 -17.25 -3.27
N PHE A 573 -14.07 -17.10 -2.69
CA PHE A 573 -12.98 -18.07 -2.83
C PHE A 573 -12.61 -18.73 -1.50
N TYR A 574 -12.29 -17.94 -0.47
CA TYR A 574 -11.83 -18.48 0.80
C TYR A 574 -12.90 -19.34 1.49
N ASN A 575 -12.52 -20.56 1.86
CA ASN A 575 -13.39 -21.55 2.51
C ASN A 575 -14.66 -21.91 1.70
N LYS A 576 -14.63 -21.82 0.37
CA LYS A 576 -15.75 -22.15 -0.55
C LYS A 576 -15.47 -23.38 -1.42
N GLY A 577 -14.46 -24.19 -1.06
CA GLY A 577 -14.06 -25.36 -1.84
C GLY A 577 -13.37 -25.01 -3.18
N VAL A 578 -13.07 -23.74 -3.41
CA VAL A 578 -12.40 -23.32 -4.65
C VAL A 578 -10.93 -23.69 -4.58
N LYS A 579 -10.44 -24.35 -5.62
CA LYS A 579 -9.04 -24.79 -5.74
C LYS A 579 -8.38 -24.18 -6.96
N ASN A 580 -7.10 -23.84 -6.81
CA ASN A 580 -6.22 -23.73 -7.96
C ASN A 580 -5.67 -25.12 -8.32
N ARG A 581 -4.54 -25.21 -9.04
CA ARG A 581 -3.93 -26.49 -9.41
C ARG A 581 -3.31 -27.26 -8.23
N PHE A 582 -3.03 -26.59 -7.11
CA PHE A 582 -2.21 -27.12 -6.00
C PHE A 582 -2.90 -27.08 -4.65
N ALA A 583 -3.70 -26.07 -4.37
CA ALA A 583 -4.29 -25.85 -3.06
C ALA A 583 -5.69 -25.26 -3.14
N GLU A 584 -6.45 -25.44 -2.08
CA GLU A 584 -7.69 -24.74 -1.81
C GLU A 584 -7.40 -23.35 -1.25
N TYR A 585 -8.28 -22.38 -1.53
CA TYR A 585 -8.23 -21.08 -0.88
C TYR A 585 -8.80 -21.21 0.53
N THR A 586 -7.91 -21.12 1.54
CA THR A 586 -8.28 -21.29 2.95
C THR A 586 -7.93 -20.06 3.77
N MET A 587 -8.73 -19.83 4.82
CA MET A 587 -8.59 -18.70 5.74
C MET A 587 -9.19 -19.06 7.08
N SER A 588 -8.63 -18.56 8.17
CA SER A 588 -9.12 -18.73 9.55
C SER A 588 -9.20 -17.40 10.29
N VAL A 589 -9.92 -17.39 11.41
CA VAL A 589 -10.20 -16.19 12.22
C VAL A 589 -8.93 -15.43 12.63
N HIS A 590 -7.86 -16.16 13.00
CA HIS A 590 -6.61 -15.57 13.47
C HIS A 590 -5.79 -14.88 12.37
N HIS A 591 -6.05 -15.17 11.09
CA HIS A 591 -5.37 -14.52 9.96
C HIS A 591 -5.72 -13.04 9.82
N MET A 592 -6.62 -12.52 10.65
CA MET A 592 -6.81 -11.07 10.81
C MET A 592 -5.49 -10.37 11.15
N LEU A 593 -4.61 -11.02 11.91
CA LEU A 593 -3.24 -10.57 12.14
C LEU A 593 -2.26 -11.55 11.50
N TRP A 594 -1.19 -11.03 10.91
CA TRP A 594 -0.16 -11.86 10.29
C TRP A 594 0.83 -12.38 11.33
N PRO A 595 1.49 -13.53 11.07
CA PRO A 595 2.44 -14.10 12.01
C PRO A 595 3.68 -13.22 12.16
N ILE A 596 4.12 -13.03 13.40
CA ILE A 596 5.43 -12.42 13.66
C ILE A 596 6.51 -13.46 13.29
N PRO A 597 7.53 -13.09 12.50
CA PRO A 597 8.55 -14.03 12.04
C PRO A 597 9.31 -14.66 13.21
N ASN A 598 9.32 -15.98 13.31
CA ASN A 598 10.02 -16.71 14.36
C ASN A 598 11.54 -16.45 14.37
N LYS A 599 12.14 -16.10 13.21
CA LYS A 599 13.55 -15.69 13.14
C LYS A 599 13.85 -14.54 14.11
N ASP A 600 12.94 -13.57 14.22
CA ASP A 600 13.13 -12.37 15.05
C ASP A 600 12.79 -12.64 16.51
N ILE A 601 11.76 -13.47 16.78
CA ILE A 601 11.44 -13.93 18.12
C ILE A 601 12.63 -14.70 18.71
N ARG A 602 13.20 -15.65 17.96
CA ARG A 602 14.35 -16.49 18.42
C ARG A 602 15.64 -15.69 18.56
N ALA A 603 15.84 -14.68 17.71
CA ALA A 603 17.03 -13.80 17.83
C ALA A 603 16.98 -12.93 19.08
N ASN A 604 15.79 -12.67 19.63
CA ASN A 604 15.57 -11.77 20.77
C ASN A 604 15.76 -12.51 22.12
N THR A 605 16.99 -12.93 22.43
CA THR A 605 17.30 -13.85 23.53
C THR A 605 17.16 -13.28 24.94
N ASN A 606 17.16 -11.95 25.09
CA ASN A 606 17.15 -11.24 26.37
C ASN A 606 15.85 -10.45 26.62
N GLY A 607 14.87 -10.54 25.70
CA GLY A 607 13.56 -9.90 25.80
C GLY A 607 12.45 -10.88 25.45
N HIS A 608 11.24 -10.37 25.36
CA HIS A 608 10.07 -11.20 25.06
C HIS A 608 9.19 -10.58 23.97
N ILE A 609 9.13 -11.24 22.82
CA ILE A 609 8.23 -10.90 21.71
C ILE A 609 7.16 -11.99 21.61
N ASN A 610 5.90 -11.60 21.81
CA ASN A 610 4.75 -12.51 21.74
C ASN A 610 4.42 -12.85 20.28
N GLN A 611 4.06 -14.10 20.02
CA GLN A 611 3.40 -14.48 18.79
C GLN A 611 1.91 -14.20 18.87
N ASN A 612 1.28 -13.88 17.72
CA ASN A 612 -0.16 -13.72 17.64
C ASN A 612 -0.90 -15.04 17.91
N ASN A 613 -2.07 -14.95 18.57
CA ASN A 613 -2.92 -16.11 18.83
C ASN A 613 -3.27 -16.83 17.52
N GLY A 614 -3.30 -18.17 17.59
CA GLY A 614 -3.58 -19.03 16.42
C GLY A 614 -2.34 -19.49 15.65
N TYR A 615 -1.20 -18.83 15.82
CA TYR A 615 0.07 -19.30 15.27
C TYR A 615 0.87 -20.06 16.33
N LEU A 616 1.43 -21.20 15.92
CA LEU A 616 2.34 -21.97 16.79
C LEU A 616 3.72 -21.28 16.75
N GLY A 617 4.21 -20.90 17.91
CA GLY A 617 5.54 -20.32 18.14
C GLY A 617 6.62 -21.37 18.33
#